data_b471a94ad843162a668894eb2c4e9e4f
#
_entry.id   b471a94ad843162a668894eb2c4e9e4f
#
_cell.length_a   1.000
_cell.length_b   1.000
_cell.length_c   1.000
_cell.angle_alpha   90.00
_cell.angle_beta   90.00
_cell.angle_gamma   90.00
#
_symmetry.space_group_name_H-M   'P 1'
#
loop_
_entity.id
_entity.type
_entity.pdbx_description
1 polymer ?
#
loop_
_entity_poly.entity_id
_entity_poly.type
_entity_poly.pdbx_seq_one_letter_code
_entity_poly.pdbx_strand_id
1 'polypeptide(L)'
;MATRREVRCRCGRRMWVQPDVRTVQCSTCHTVTQLYSLVDIARGANRIIHGFQQLLRQHQPQHQYHEQQQQQQQQMMAQPPPRLLEPLPSSFGKKRAVLCGVNYKGKSYSLKGCISDAKSMRSFLVQQMGFPIDSILMLTEDEASPQRIPTKRNIRKAMRWLVEGNRAMDSLVSHFSGHGSQQKDYNGDEIDGQDEALCPLDHETEGKIIDDEINRILVRPLVHGAKLHAVIDACNSGTVLDLPFVCRMERNGSYEWEDHRSVRAYKGTDGGSAFCFSACDDDETSGYTPVFKGKNTGAMTYSFIKASRLAFNGDYTSSDASAEPLLTSSDEFDLYATKFVL
;
A
#
# COMPACT_ATOMS: atom_id res chain seq x y z
N MET A 1 -3.24 27.76 -19.66
CA MET A 1 -3.00 26.92 -20.88
C MET A 1 -2.73 25.53 -20.38
N ALA A 2 -3.55 24.53 -20.74
CA ALA A 2 -3.34 23.15 -20.29
C ALA A 2 -2.01 22.61 -20.82
N THR A 3 -1.09 22.25 -19.94
CA THR A 3 0.21 21.70 -20.28
C THR A 3 0.03 20.28 -20.85
N ARG A 4 0.45 20.07 -22.10
CA ARG A 4 0.43 18.73 -22.72
C ARG A 4 1.50 17.85 -22.08
N ARG A 5 1.21 16.55 -21.86
CA ARG A 5 2.17 15.57 -21.33
C ARG A 5 2.84 14.78 -22.46
N GLU A 6 4.12 14.44 -22.28
CA GLU A 6 4.85 13.58 -23.20
C GLU A 6 4.60 12.09 -22.85
N VAL A 7 4.28 11.29 -23.87
CA VAL A 7 4.14 9.83 -23.76
C VAL A 7 5.04 9.17 -24.78
N ARG A 8 5.81 8.15 -24.36
CA ARG A 8 6.65 7.36 -25.28
C ARG A 8 5.98 6.04 -25.60
N CYS A 9 5.78 5.78 -26.88
CA CYS A 9 5.37 4.48 -27.38
C CYS A 9 6.50 3.45 -27.26
N ARG A 10 6.17 2.15 -27.21
CA ARG A 10 7.17 1.06 -27.26
C ARG A 10 8.06 1.09 -28.49
N CYS A 11 7.62 1.68 -29.60
CA CYS A 11 8.43 1.89 -30.81
C CYS A 11 9.41 3.08 -30.70
N GLY A 12 9.48 3.77 -29.52
CA GLY A 12 10.37 4.91 -29.28
C GLY A 12 9.79 6.27 -29.67
N ARG A 13 8.64 6.33 -30.34
CA ARG A 13 8.02 7.60 -30.76
C ARG A 13 7.48 8.36 -29.55
N ARG A 14 7.76 9.67 -29.50
CA ARG A 14 7.21 10.60 -28.52
C ARG A 14 5.87 11.15 -29.03
N MET A 15 4.88 11.22 -28.15
CA MET A 15 3.54 11.73 -28.42
C MET A 15 3.18 12.74 -27.34
N TRP A 16 2.55 13.86 -27.74
CA TRP A 16 2.09 14.90 -26.82
C TRP A 16 0.57 14.82 -26.70
N VAL A 17 0.08 14.48 -25.52
CA VAL A 17 -1.34 14.27 -25.26
C VAL A 17 -1.86 15.26 -24.21
N GLN A 18 -3.17 15.50 -24.23
CA GLN A 18 -3.83 16.28 -23.20
C GLN A 18 -3.77 15.54 -21.86
N PRO A 19 -3.75 16.23 -20.70
CA PRO A 19 -3.64 15.59 -19.38
C PRO A 19 -4.75 14.56 -19.09
N ASP A 20 -5.95 14.79 -19.61
CA ASP A 20 -7.17 13.99 -19.42
C ASP A 20 -7.29 12.79 -20.36
N VAL A 21 -6.39 12.66 -21.34
CA VAL A 21 -6.42 11.55 -22.30
C VAL A 21 -5.97 10.25 -21.63
N ARG A 22 -6.85 9.25 -21.65
CA ARG A 22 -6.64 7.93 -21.02
C ARG A 22 -6.05 6.89 -21.95
N THR A 23 -6.23 7.05 -23.25
CA THR A 23 -5.67 6.16 -24.27
C THR A 23 -5.09 6.98 -25.39
N VAL A 24 -3.95 6.54 -25.91
CA VAL A 24 -3.32 7.14 -27.07
C VAL A 24 -2.86 6.04 -28.05
N GLN A 25 -3.21 6.20 -29.32
CA GLN A 25 -2.75 5.32 -30.38
C GLN A 25 -1.53 5.95 -31.04
N CYS A 26 -0.46 5.17 -31.17
CA CYS A 26 0.75 5.61 -31.85
C CYS A 26 0.50 5.69 -33.36
N SER A 27 0.73 6.85 -33.95
CA SER A 27 0.57 7.07 -35.39
C SER A 27 1.59 6.30 -36.27
N THR A 28 2.64 5.75 -35.66
CA THR A 28 3.71 5.02 -36.36
C THR A 28 3.51 3.50 -36.35
N CYS A 29 3.15 2.92 -35.19
CA CYS A 29 3.05 1.47 -35.03
C CYS A 29 1.64 1.01 -34.64
N HIS A 30 0.68 1.93 -34.60
CA HIS A 30 -0.72 1.72 -34.23
C HIS A 30 -0.96 1.08 -32.86
N THR A 31 0.10 0.93 -32.03
CA THR A 31 -0.04 0.41 -30.67
C THR A 31 -0.86 1.41 -29.82
N VAL A 32 -1.88 0.90 -29.16
CA VAL A 32 -2.66 1.66 -28.19
C VAL A 32 -1.95 1.60 -26.85
N THR A 33 -1.63 2.77 -26.29
CA THR A 33 -1.06 2.91 -24.95
C THR A 33 -2.14 3.45 -24.02
N GLN A 34 -2.43 2.74 -22.94
CA GLN A 34 -3.33 3.21 -21.90
C GLN A 34 -2.53 4.01 -20.88
N LEU A 35 -3.10 5.14 -20.46
CA LEU A 35 -2.47 6.11 -19.57
C LEU A 35 -3.28 6.19 -18.29
N TYR A 36 -2.74 5.61 -17.21
CA TYR A 36 -3.35 5.62 -15.90
C TYR A 36 -2.69 6.67 -15.01
N SER A 37 -3.47 7.28 -14.14
CA SER A 37 -2.97 8.19 -13.10
C SER A 37 -3.17 7.56 -11.70
N LEU A 38 -2.49 8.10 -10.69
CA LEU A 38 -2.73 7.73 -9.30
C LEU A 38 -4.18 7.98 -8.86
N VAL A 39 -4.84 8.98 -9.46
CA VAL A 39 -6.27 9.27 -9.25
C VAL A 39 -7.16 8.14 -9.77
N ASP A 40 -6.80 7.50 -10.89
CA ASP A 40 -7.60 6.38 -11.39
C ASP A 40 -7.56 5.21 -10.40
N ILE A 41 -6.45 5.05 -9.67
CA ILE A 41 -6.31 4.05 -8.61
C ILE A 41 -7.08 4.47 -7.37
N ALA A 42 -6.92 5.71 -6.91
CA ALA A 42 -7.63 6.24 -5.75
C ALA A 42 -9.16 6.32 -5.99
N ARG A 43 -9.59 6.79 -7.17
CA ARG A 43 -11.02 6.78 -7.57
C ARG A 43 -11.56 5.37 -7.77
N GLY A 44 -10.76 4.45 -8.29
CA GLY A 44 -11.11 3.04 -8.38
C GLY A 44 -11.36 2.47 -6.99
N ALA A 45 -10.52 2.80 -6.00
CA ALA A 45 -10.71 2.44 -4.61
C ALA A 45 -12.05 2.96 -4.07
N ASN A 46 -12.32 4.27 -4.20
CA ASN A 46 -13.56 4.88 -3.73
C ASN A 46 -14.82 4.35 -4.44
N ARG A 47 -14.76 4.07 -5.74
CA ARG A 47 -15.91 3.52 -6.49
C ARG A 47 -16.22 2.06 -6.16
N ILE A 48 -15.25 1.30 -5.69
CA ILE A 48 -15.36 -0.14 -5.48
C ILE A 48 -16.09 -0.48 -4.17
N ILE A 49 -15.93 0.31 -3.13
CA ILE A 49 -16.55 0.06 -1.81
C ILE A 49 -18.08 0.27 -1.86
N HIS A 50 -18.62 1.22 -2.65
CA HIS A 50 -20.09 1.45 -2.80
C HIS A 50 -20.85 0.41 -3.65
N GLY A 51 -20.35 -0.19 -4.77
CA GLY A 51 -21.04 -1.23 -5.57
C GLY A 51 -21.16 -2.58 -4.88
N PHE A 52 -20.27 -2.82 -3.89
CA PHE A 52 -20.26 -4.09 -3.17
C PHE A 52 -21.43 -4.30 -2.21
N GLN A 53 -21.93 -3.23 -1.57
CA GLN A 53 -23.08 -3.33 -0.66
C GLN A 53 -24.39 -3.69 -1.38
N GLN A 54 -24.51 -3.38 -2.66
CA GLN A 54 -25.69 -3.76 -3.46
C GLN A 54 -25.64 -5.19 -4.00
N LEU A 55 -24.45 -5.72 -4.32
CA LEU A 55 -24.29 -7.08 -4.86
C LEU A 55 -24.45 -8.19 -3.81
N LEU A 56 -24.18 -7.90 -2.53
CA LEU A 56 -24.35 -8.87 -1.44
C LEU A 56 -25.82 -9.22 -1.13
N ARG A 57 -26.79 -8.49 -1.68
CA ARG A 57 -28.23 -8.77 -1.52
C ARG A 57 -28.80 -9.79 -2.53
N GLN A 58 -28.02 -10.20 -3.53
CA GLN A 58 -28.48 -11.11 -4.58
C GLN A 58 -27.44 -12.20 -4.88
N HIS A 59 -27.70 -13.41 -4.50
CA HIS A 59 -27.09 -14.70 -4.89
C HIS A 59 -26.15 -15.40 -3.91
N GLN A 60 -26.68 -16.43 -3.28
CA GLN A 60 -25.94 -17.65 -2.91
C GLN A 60 -26.00 -18.66 -4.09
N PRO A 61 -24.94 -19.45 -4.35
CA PRO A 61 -24.90 -20.83 -3.89
C PRO A 61 -23.52 -21.32 -3.42
N GLN A 62 -23.58 -22.16 -2.39
CA GLN A 62 -22.46 -22.92 -1.85
C GLN A 62 -22.28 -24.22 -2.68
N HIS A 63 -21.06 -24.68 -2.97
CA HIS A 63 -20.60 -26.08 -2.89
C HIS A 63 -19.25 -26.42 -3.58
N GLN A 64 -18.58 -25.53 -4.31
CA GLN A 64 -17.38 -25.94 -5.08
C GLN A 64 -16.01 -25.50 -4.50
N TYR A 65 -15.97 -24.74 -3.40
CA TYR A 65 -14.72 -24.19 -2.86
C TYR A 65 -14.03 -25.03 -1.78
N HIS A 66 -14.70 -26.05 -1.23
CA HIS A 66 -14.11 -26.86 -0.15
C HIS A 66 -13.06 -27.87 -0.64
N GLU A 67 -13.18 -28.39 -1.84
CA GLU A 67 -12.25 -29.40 -2.37
C GLU A 67 -10.89 -28.82 -2.78
N GLN A 68 -10.86 -27.60 -3.33
CA GLN A 68 -9.59 -26.95 -3.70
C GLN A 68 -8.76 -26.47 -2.50
N GLN A 69 -9.39 -26.12 -1.38
CA GLN A 69 -8.68 -25.75 -0.15
C GLN A 69 -8.05 -26.96 0.55
N GLN A 70 -8.68 -28.14 0.50
CA GLN A 70 -8.10 -29.36 1.09
C GLN A 70 -6.88 -29.86 0.33
N GLN A 71 -6.86 -29.74 -1.00
CA GLN A 71 -5.68 -30.11 -1.81
C GLN A 71 -4.51 -29.16 -1.60
N GLN A 72 -4.75 -27.85 -1.42
CA GLN A 72 -3.68 -26.89 -1.09
C GLN A 72 -3.12 -27.08 0.32
N GLN A 73 -3.96 -27.44 1.31
CA GLN A 73 -3.50 -27.75 2.67
C GLN A 73 -2.66 -29.04 2.74
N GLN A 74 -2.99 -30.04 1.95
CA GLN A 74 -2.20 -31.29 1.90
C GLN A 74 -0.83 -31.10 1.25
N GLN A 75 -0.70 -30.22 0.26
CA GLN A 75 0.59 -29.85 -0.33
C GLN A 75 1.47 -29.00 0.60
N MET A 76 0.88 -28.21 1.51
CA MET A 76 1.64 -27.43 2.51
C MET A 76 2.16 -28.29 3.67
N MET A 77 1.57 -29.46 3.96
CA MET A 77 2.02 -30.36 5.02
C MET A 77 3.20 -31.27 4.62
N ALA A 78 3.55 -31.29 3.33
CA ALA A 78 4.67 -32.12 2.83
C ALA A 78 6.03 -31.39 2.83
N GLN A 79 6.14 -30.19 3.41
CA GLN A 79 7.40 -29.47 3.49
C GLN A 79 8.18 -29.85 4.78
N PRO A 80 9.52 -30.05 4.69
CA PRO A 80 10.32 -30.37 5.87
C PRO A 80 10.29 -29.21 6.88
N PRO A 81 10.49 -29.49 8.19
CA PRO A 81 10.42 -28.45 9.23
C PRO A 81 11.44 -27.34 8.97
N PRO A 82 11.03 -26.07 9.19
CA PRO A 82 11.88 -24.92 8.89
C PRO A 82 13.14 -24.94 9.73
N ARG A 83 14.30 -24.73 9.08
CA ARG A 83 15.59 -24.52 9.75
C ARG A 83 15.49 -23.29 10.66
N LEU A 84 15.98 -23.41 11.89
CA LEU A 84 15.87 -22.44 12.99
C LEU A 84 16.46 -21.03 12.72
N LEU A 85 17.11 -20.80 11.58
CA LEU A 85 17.68 -19.52 11.17
C LEU A 85 17.60 -19.38 9.64
N GLU A 86 16.44 -19.02 9.11
CA GLU A 86 16.40 -18.58 7.71
C GLU A 86 17.00 -17.18 7.59
N PRO A 87 17.99 -16.97 6.73
CA PRO A 87 18.48 -15.63 6.42
C PRO A 87 17.34 -14.81 5.81
N LEU A 88 17.34 -13.50 6.07
CA LEU A 88 16.45 -12.59 5.34
C LEU A 88 16.73 -12.73 3.84
N PRO A 89 15.70 -12.52 2.98
CA PRO A 89 15.89 -12.49 1.53
C PRO A 89 17.01 -11.53 1.14
N SER A 90 17.65 -11.78 -0.02
CA SER A 90 18.69 -10.89 -0.53
C SER A 90 18.15 -9.47 -0.73
N SER A 91 18.90 -8.47 -0.27
CA SER A 91 18.57 -7.05 -0.51
C SER A 91 18.94 -6.56 -1.93
N PHE A 92 19.43 -7.45 -2.77
CA PHE A 92 19.80 -7.14 -4.15
C PHE A 92 18.65 -7.47 -5.11
N GLY A 93 17.82 -6.49 -5.40
CA GLY A 93 16.75 -6.67 -6.37
C GLY A 93 16.05 -5.33 -6.66
N LYS A 94 15.65 -5.13 -7.91
CA LYS A 94 14.91 -3.93 -8.35
C LYS A 94 13.50 -3.82 -7.73
N LYS A 95 12.96 -4.92 -7.21
CA LYS A 95 11.63 -4.99 -6.58
C LYS A 95 11.70 -5.73 -5.27
N ARG A 96 11.37 -5.05 -4.17
CA ARG A 96 11.33 -5.63 -2.81
C ARG A 96 10.07 -5.20 -2.08
N ALA A 97 9.56 -6.06 -1.20
CA ALA A 97 8.40 -5.72 -0.37
C ALA A 97 8.53 -6.22 1.07
N VAL A 98 7.98 -5.43 2.00
CA VAL A 98 7.70 -5.84 3.38
C VAL A 98 6.19 -5.80 3.58
N LEU A 99 5.61 -6.92 3.98
CA LEU A 99 4.17 -7.07 4.15
C LEU A 99 3.88 -7.53 5.57
N CYS A 100 3.24 -6.66 6.35
CA CYS A 100 2.95 -6.89 7.75
C CYS A 100 1.44 -7.03 7.96
N GLY A 101 1.00 -8.07 8.69
CA GLY A 101 -0.39 -8.28 9.07
C GLY A 101 -0.50 -8.73 10.52
N VAL A 102 -1.21 -7.96 11.34
CA VAL A 102 -1.32 -8.19 12.79
C VAL A 102 -2.77 -8.33 13.20
N ASN A 103 -3.17 -9.53 13.61
CA ASN A 103 -4.53 -9.81 14.08
C ASN A 103 -4.70 -9.67 15.60
N TYR A 104 -3.62 -9.57 16.37
CA TYR A 104 -3.62 -9.50 17.85
C TYR A 104 -4.40 -10.65 18.47
N LYS A 105 -4.16 -11.86 18.03
CA LYS A 105 -4.90 -13.05 18.44
C LYS A 105 -4.88 -13.24 19.95
N GLY A 106 -6.06 -13.44 20.54
CA GLY A 106 -6.20 -13.64 21.98
C GLY A 106 -6.30 -12.36 22.80
N LYS A 107 -6.24 -11.19 22.17
CA LYS A 107 -6.47 -9.90 22.82
C LYS A 107 -7.93 -9.47 22.68
N SER A 108 -8.41 -8.62 23.61
CA SER A 108 -9.77 -8.05 23.56
C SER A 108 -10.00 -7.17 22.32
N TYR A 109 -8.95 -6.57 21.81
CA TYR A 109 -8.90 -5.75 20.59
C TYR A 109 -8.43 -6.53 19.35
N SER A 110 -8.62 -7.85 19.35
CA SER A 110 -8.25 -8.71 18.22
C SER A 110 -8.97 -8.32 16.93
N LEU A 111 -8.22 -8.26 15.84
CA LEU A 111 -8.71 -7.99 14.49
C LEU A 111 -8.87 -9.28 13.69
N LYS A 112 -9.64 -9.19 12.59
CA LYS A 112 -9.84 -10.33 11.68
C LYS A 112 -9.56 -9.86 10.25
N GLY A 113 -8.58 -10.48 9.60
CA GLY A 113 -8.32 -10.16 8.19
C GLY A 113 -6.93 -9.65 7.89
N CYS A 114 -6.26 -8.98 8.82
CA CYS A 114 -4.96 -8.34 8.58
C CYS A 114 -3.89 -9.28 8.01
N ILE A 115 -3.84 -10.52 8.50
CA ILE A 115 -2.96 -11.57 7.94
C ILE A 115 -3.41 -11.93 6.50
N SER A 116 -4.72 -11.98 6.24
CA SER A 116 -5.25 -12.24 4.89
C SER A 116 -4.94 -11.11 3.93
N ASP A 117 -4.92 -9.87 4.40
CA ASP A 117 -4.56 -8.69 3.62
C ASP A 117 -3.10 -8.75 3.19
N ALA A 118 -2.18 -9.03 4.11
CA ALA A 118 -0.77 -9.24 3.80
C ALA A 118 -0.57 -10.37 2.77
N LYS A 119 -1.29 -11.48 2.91
CA LYS A 119 -1.25 -12.60 1.95
C LYS A 119 -1.84 -12.23 0.58
N SER A 120 -2.91 -11.44 0.56
CA SER A 120 -3.52 -10.94 -0.67
C SER A 120 -2.61 -9.96 -1.41
N MET A 121 -1.97 -9.06 -0.67
CA MET A 121 -0.96 -8.13 -1.20
C MET A 121 0.23 -8.90 -1.79
N ARG A 122 0.76 -9.93 -1.10
CA ARG A 122 1.81 -10.79 -1.65
C ARG A 122 1.41 -11.42 -2.98
N SER A 123 0.21 -12.01 -3.03
CA SER A 123 -0.30 -12.64 -4.26
C SER A 123 -0.42 -11.62 -5.40
N PHE A 124 -0.90 -10.44 -5.12
CA PHE A 124 -0.99 -9.34 -6.08
C PHE A 124 0.39 -8.91 -6.60
N LEU A 125 1.36 -8.68 -5.71
CA LEU A 125 2.70 -8.25 -6.09
C LEU A 125 3.42 -9.30 -6.94
N VAL A 126 3.30 -10.58 -6.59
CA VAL A 126 3.93 -11.67 -7.35
C VAL A 126 3.27 -11.87 -8.71
N GLN A 127 1.94 -12.03 -8.72
CA GLN A 127 1.22 -12.47 -9.92
C GLN A 127 0.98 -11.37 -10.94
N GLN A 128 0.87 -10.12 -10.49
CA GLN A 128 0.48 -9.01 -11.37
C GLN A 128 1.57 -7.96 -11.50
N MET A 129 2.31 -7.69 -10.41
CA MET A 129 3.35 -6.67 -10.42
C MET A 129 4.76 -7.24 -10.72
N GLY A 130 4.91 -8.57 -10.79
CA GLY A 130 6.17 -9.22 -11.13
C GLY A 130 7.26 -9.08 -10.06
N PHE A 131 6.87 -9.00 -8.78
CA PHE A 131 7.83 -9.07 -7.69
C PHE A 131 8.34 -10.50 -7.54
N PRO A 132 9.66 -10.72 -7.47
CA PRO A 132 10.20 -12.02 -7.14
C PRO A 132 9.72 -12.46 -5.75
N ILE A 133 9.28 -13.70 -5.62
CA ILE A 133 8.74 -14.21 -4.33
C ILE A 133 9.76 -14.12 -3.21
N ASP A 134 11.04 -14.34 -3.54
CA ASP A 134 12.16 -14.28 -2.59
C ASP A 134 12.57 -12.84 -2.22
N SER A 135 11.99 -11.84 -2.87
CA SER A 135 12.18 -10.43 -2.55
C SER A 135 11.06 -9.86 -1.68
N ILE A 136 10.16 -10.70 -1.17
CA ILE A 136 9.03 -10.31 -0.33
C ILE A 136 9.21 -10.87 1.07
N LEU A 137 9.36 -9.98 2.05
CA LEU A 137 9.43 -10.33 3.47
C LEU A 137 8.04 -10.21 4.11
N MET A 138 7.49 -11.36 4.54
CA MET A 138 6.23 -11.41 5.28
C MET A 138 6.49 -11.35 6.78
N LEU A 139 5.67 -10.57 7.50
CA LEU A 139 5.62 -10.52 8.96
C LEU A 139 4.16 -10.72 9.40
N THR A 140 3.84 -11.91 9.87
CA THR A 140 2.48 -12.22 10.37
C THR A 140 2.54 -13.13 11.59
N GLU A 141 1.49 -13.11 12.43
CA GLU A 141 1.44 -13.90 13.66
C GLU A 141 1.43 -15.41 13.42
N ASP A 142 1.07 -15.87 12.23
CA ASP A 142 1.03 -17.28 11.84
C ASP A 142 2.34 -17.78 11.19
N GLU A 143 3.38 -16.94 11.15
CA GLU A 143 4.70 -17.35 10.70
C GLU A 143 5.39 -18.23 11.74
N ALA A 144 6.05 -19.29 11.27
CA ALA A 144 6.76 -20.23 12.14
C ALA A 144 8.08 -19.68 12.67
N SER A 145 8.73 -18.77 11.93
CA SER A 145 9.99 -18.16 12.32
C SER A 145 9.80 -17.02 13.30
N PRO A 146 10.42 -17.04 14.49
CA PRO A 146 10.34 -15.93 15.45
C PRO A 146 10.78 -14.57 14.87
N GLN A 147 11.63 -14.58 13.84
CA GLN A 147 12.10 -13.37 13.17
C GLN A 147 11.07 -12.77 12.20
N ARG A 148 10.01 -13.51 11.90
CA ARG A 148 8.90 -13.11 11.04
C ARG A 148 7.62 -12.78 11.81
N ILE A 149 7.63 -12.91 13.13
CA ILE A 149 6.54 -12.43 14.00
C ILE A 149 6.58 -10.89 13.98
N PRO A 150 5.43 -10.20 13.84
CA PRO A 150 5.36 -8.74 13.67
C PRO A 150 5.58 -7.97 14.99
N THR A 151 6.69 -8.24 15.67
CA THR A 151 7.15 -7.47 16.82
C THR A 151 7.77 -6.14 16.38
N LYS A 152 7.80 -5.15 17.28
CA LYS A 152 8.43 -3.85 17.02
C LYS A 152 9.85 -3.98 16.48
N ARG A 153 10.65 -4.85 17.10
CA ARG A 153 12.01 -5.14 16.68
C ARG A 153 12.08 -5.70 15.25
N ASN A 154 11.21 -6.67 14.93
CA ASN A 154 11.23 -7.33 13.63
C ASN A 154 10.70 -6.41 12.52
N ILE A 155 9.67 -5.62 12.80
CA ILE A 155 9.14 -4.62 11.84
C ILE A 155 10.22 -3.59 11.53
N ARG A 156 10.90 -3.02 12.53
CA ARG A 156 12.02 -2.10 12.35
C ARG A 156 13.16 -2.71 11.52
N LYS A 157 13.47 -3.98 11.76
CA LYS A 157 14.50 -4.70 10.99
C LYS A 157 14.07 -4.89 9.52
N ALA A 158 12.80 -5.22 9.29
CA ALA A 158 12.26 -5.39 7.97
C ALA A 158 12.22 -4.06 7.19
N MET A 159 11.82 -2.96 7.84
CA MET A 159 11.86 -1.62 7.24
C MET A 159 13.27 -1.24 6.79
N ARG A 160 14.29 -1.46 7.62
CA ARG A 160 15.70 -1.21 7.24
C ARG A 160 16.12 -2.08 6.06
N TRP A 161 15.80 -3.36 6.08
CA TRP A 161 16.09 -4.29 5.00
C TRP A 161 15.41 -3.83 3.68
N LEU A 162 14.20 -3.28 3.75
CA LEU A 162 13.47 -2.83 2.56
C LEU A 162 14.25 -1.77 1.79
N VAL A 163 14.83 -0.81 2.49
CA VAL A 163 15.55 0.34 1.88
C VAL A 163 17.06 0.14 1.79
N GLU A 164 17.61 -0.91 2.40
CA GLU A 164 19.05 -1.17 2.41
C GLU A 164 19.61 -1.26 1.00
N GLY A 165 20.63 -0.43 0.70
CA GLY A 165 21.29 -0.41 -0.61
C GLY A 165 20.37 -0.13 -1.78
N ASN A 166 19.27 0.62 -1.58
CA ASN A 166 18.36 1.01 -2.65
C ASN A 166 19.09 1.85 -3.70
N ARG A 167 18.62 1.77 -4.95
CA ARG A 167 19.23 2.41 -6.12
C ARG A 167 18.15 3.01 -7.02
N ALA A 168 18.58 3.85 -7.95
CA ALA A 168 17.71 4.34 -9.00
C ALA A 168 16.97 3.21 -9.71
N MET A 169 15.67 3.40 -9.94
CA MET A 169 14.71 2.44 -10.54
C MET A 169 14.31 1.26 -9.64
N ASP A 170 14.73 1.22 -8.37
CA ASP A 170 14.18 0.26 -7.42
C ASP A 170 12.72 0.61 -7.08
N SER A 171 11.87 -0.42 -7.05
CA SER A 171 10.48 -0.35 -6.63
C SER A 171 10.32 -1.07 -5.30
N LEU A 172 10.02 -0.31 -4.27
CA LEU A 172 9.90 -0.79 -2.90
C LEU A 172 8.44 -0.69 -2.45
N VAL A 173 7.94 -1.74 -1.79
CA VAL A 173 6.58 -1.75 -1.27
C VAL A 173 6.60 -2.03 0.23
N SER A 174 5.94 -1.16 1.01
CA SER A 174 5.65 -1.37 2.42
C SER A 174 4.15 -1.52 2.62
N HIS A 175 3.71 -2.61 3.25
CA HIS A 175 2.30 -2.82 3.57
C HIS A 175 2.17 -3.15 5.04
N PHE A 176 1.20 -2.51 5.70
CA PHE A 176 0.81 -2.81 7.07
C PHE A 176 -0.71 -2.89 7.16
N SER A 177 -1.22 -3.96 7.76
CA SER A 177 -2.62 -4.10 8.15
C SER A 177 -2.67 -4.48 9.62
N GLY A 178 -3.33 -3.64 10.45
CA GLY A 178 -3.34 -3.77 11.89
C GLY A 178 -3.95 -2.56 12.59
N HIS A 179 -3.67 -2.39 13.88
CA HIS A 179 -4.05 -1.19 14.61
C HIS A 179 -3.07 -0.05 14.35
N GLY A 180 -3.62 1.13 14.11
CA GLY A 180 -2.96 2.41 14.20
C GLY A 180 -3.43 3.17 15.45
N SER A 181 -2.72 4.20 15.81
CA SER A 181 -3.07 5.08 16.93
C SER A 181 -2.29 6.37 16.83
N GLN A 182 -2.67 7.33 17.65
CA GLN A 182 -1.96 8.60 17.79
C GLN A 182 -1.29 8.70 19.16
N GLN A 183 -0.31 9.57 19.27
CA GLN A 183 0.25 10.05 20.52
C GLN A 183 0.58 11.52 20.41
N LYS A 184 0.80 12.18 21.56
CA LYS A 184 1.19 13.59 21.57
C LYS A 184 2.52 13.77 20.87
N ASP A 185 2.58 14.72 19.92
CA ASP A 185 3.82 15.23 19.35
C ASP A 185 4.63 15.99 20.41
N TYR A 186 5.88 15.55 20.63
CA TYR A 186 6.80 16.15 21.59
C TYR A 186 7.89 17.01 20.91
N ASN A 187 8.11 16.86 19.63
CA ASN A 187 9.13 17.60 18.88
C ASN A 187 8.53 18.85 18.22
N GLY A 188 7.20 18.91 18.07
CA GLY A 188 6.42 20.06 17.60
C GLY A 188 6.51 20.25 16.11
N ASP A 189 6.61 19.18 15.33
CA ASP A 189 6.65 19.23 13.88
C ASP A 189 5.33 18.85 13.19
N GLU A 190 4.37 18.32 13.98
CA GLU A 190 3.02 18.04 13.49
C GLU A 190 2.09 19.25 13.62
N ILE A 191 1.23 19.45 12.60
CA ILE A 191 0.29 20.59 12.52
C ILE A 191 -0.81 20.49 13.57
N ASP A 192 -1.31 19.28 13.81
CA ASP A 192 -2.38 18.98 14.78
C ASP A 192 -1.81 18.67 16.18
N GLY A 193 -0.48 18.51 16.31
CA GLY A 193 0.22 18.20 17.55
C GLY A 193 0.14 16.73 17.96
N GLN A 194 -0.09 15.82 17.00
CA GLN A 194 -0.17 14.38 17.21
C GLN A 194 0.77 13.64 16.26
N ASP A 195 1.56 12.70 16.77
CA ASP A 195 2.28 11.71 15.96
C ASP A 195 1.38 10.51 15.70
N GLU A 196 1.29 10.07 14.46
CA GLU A 196 0.69 8.78 14.11
C GLU A 196 1.62 7.63 14.46
N ALA A 197 1.01 6.47 14.75
CA ALA A 197 1.81 5.32 15.14
C ALA A 197 1.19 3.99 14.70
N LEU A 198 2.04 3.08 14.24
CA LEU A 198 1.68 1.67 14.04
C LEU A 198 1.83 0.89 15.35
N CYS A 199 0.91 -0.05 15.58
CA CYS A 199 0.90 -0.91 16.75
C CYS A 199 1.45 -2.31 16.40
N PRO A 200 2.72 -2.63 16.69
CA PRO A 200 3.25 -3.99 16.59
C PRO A 200 2.50 -4.97 17.51
N LEU A 201 2.71 -6.27 17.32
CA LEU A 201 2.09 -7.30 18.17
C LEU A 201 2.42 -7.14 19.65
N ASP A 202 3.62 -6.65 19.96
CA ASP A 202 4.16 -6.43 21.31
C ASP A 202 4.07 -4.96 21.78
N HIS A 203 3.21 -4.16 21.16
CA HIS A 203 3.12 -2.71 21.45
C HIS A 203 2.79 -2.35 22.89
N GLU A 204 2.09 -3.24 23.63
CA GLU A 204 1.79 -3.01 25.06
C GLU A 204 3.05 -3.00 25.92
N THR A 205 4.10 -3.71 25.53
CA THR A 205 5.37 -3.84 26.28
C THR A 205 6.51 -3.07 25.67
N GLU A 206 6.63 -3.11 24.33
CA GLU A 206 7.73 -2.49 23.59
C GLU A 206 7.38 -1.13 23.01
N GLY A 207 6.10 -0.72 23.14
CA GLY A 207 5.58 0.53 22.59
C GLY A 207 5.33 0.50 21.10
N LYS A 208 4.76 1.57 20.58
CA LYS A 208 4.38 1.77 19.18
C LYS A 208 5.58 2.18 18.33
N ILE A 209 5.40 2.20 17.00
CA ILE A 209 6.37 2.77 16.04
C ILE A 209 5.75 4.04 15.51
N ILE A 210 6.31 5.20 15.88
CA ILE A 210 5.82 6.52 15.47
C ILE A 210 6.27 6.86 14.04
N ASP A 211 5.54 7.74 13.40
CA ASP A 211 5.74 8.24 12.05
C ASP A 211 7.12 8.85 11.79
N ASP A 212 7.63 9.68 12.68
CA ASP A 212 9.01 10.18 12.71
C ASP A 212 10.04 9.06 12.54
N GLU A 213 9.83 7.95 13.27
CA GLU A 213 10.70 6.80 13.18
C GLU A 213 10.52 6.07 11.84
N ILE A 214 9.29 5.96 11.36
CA ILE A 214 8.96 5.34 10.07
C ILE A 214 9.59 6.16 8.94
N ASN A 215 9.40 7.48 8.95
CA ASN A 215 10.01 8.40 7.99
C ASN A 215 11.54 8.24 7.97
N ARG A 216 12.18 8.32 9.14
CA ARG A 216 13.63 8.21 9.26
C ARG A 216 14.18 6.88 8.74
N ILE A 217 13.42 5.79 8.85
CA ILE A 217 13.86 4.44 8.41
C ILE A 217 13.53 4.19 6.96
N LEU A 218 12.32 4.52 6.50
CA LEU A 218 11.80 4.15 5.18
C LEU A 218 11.92 5.25 4.12
N VAL A 219 11.72 6.52 4.52
CA VAL A 219 11.58 7.64 3.58
C VAL A 219 12.93 8.31 3.34
N ARG A 220 13.58 8.79 4.39
CA ARG A 220 14.85 9.52 4.29
C ARG A 220 15.94 8.81 3.49
N PRO A 221 16.12 7.46 3.59
CA PRO A 221 17.18 6.78 2.88
C PRO A 221 16.91 6.53 1.38
N LEU A 222 15.78 6.97 0.83
CA LEU A 222 15.45 6.75 -0.57
C LEU A 222 16.31 7.63 -1.48
N VAL A 223 17.20 7.01 -2.24
CA VAL A 223 18.08 7.72 -3.16
C VAL A 223 17.38 8.09 -4.45
N HIS A 224 17.95 9.05 -5.20
CA HIS A 224 17.41 9.52 -6.47
C HIS A 224 16.99 8.37 -7.40
N GLY A 225 15.73 8.43 -7.84
CA GLY A 225 15.13 7.45 -8.75
C GLY A 225 14.63 6.16 -8.10
N ALA A 226 14.83 5.93 -6.80
CA ALA A 226 14.16 4.89 -6.04
C ALA A 226 12.72 5.31 -5.71
N LYS A 227 11.79 4.34 -5.68
CA LYS A 227 10.38 4.61 -5.36
C LYS A 227 9.90 3.70 -4.25
N LEU A 228 9.28 4.29 -3.23
CA LEU A 228 8.58 3.58 -2.17
C LEU A 228 7.06 3.79 -2.34
N HIS A 229 6.31 2.70 -2.32
CA HIS A 229 4.85 2.73 -2.22
C HIS A 229 4.44 2.06 -0.91
N ALA A 230 3.83 2.82 -0.02
CA ALA A 230 3.25 2.30 1.21
C ALA A 230 1.75 2.14 1.05
N VAL A 231 1.20 1.06 1.59
CA VAL A 231 -0.23 0.81 1.68
C VAL A 231 -0.53 0.47 3.14
N ILE A 232 -1.20 1.36 3.83
CA ILE A 232 -1.44 1.27 5.27
C ILE A 232 -2.93 1.13 5.53
N ASP A 233 -3.30 -0.01 6.09
CA ASP A 233 -4.67 -0.37 6.43
C ASP A 233 -4.81 -0.39 7.95
N ALA A 234 -4.84 0.79 8.54
CA ALA A 234 -4.92 1.02 9.98
C ALA A 234 -5.71 2.30 10.27
N CYS A 235 -6.31 2.41 11.46
CA CYS A 235 -6.93 3.66 11.94
C CYS A 235 -5.87 4.71 12.22
N ASN A 236 -6.22 5.98 12.12
CA ASN A 236 -5.32 7.10 12.44
C ASN A 236 -3.95 6.89 11.75
N SER A 237 -3.95 6.77 10.43
CA SER A 237 -2.74 6.50 9.66
C SER A 237 -2.58 7.40 8.44
N GLY A 238 -3.29 8.51 8.43
CA GLY A 238 -3.29 9.45 7.32
C GLY A 238 -1.89 9.89 6.94
N THR A 239 -1.15 10.36 7.90
CA THR A 239 0.21 10.89 7.75
C THR A 239 1.30 9.96 8.29
N VAL A 240 1.01 8.69 8.58
CA VAL A 240 1.91 7.72 9.25
C VAL A 240 3.30 7.51 8.63
N LEU A 241 3.56 7.95 7.42
CA LEU A 241 4.91 8.03 6.83
C LEU A 241 5.56 9.39 7.02
N ASP A 242 4.85 10.34 7.65
CA ASP A 242 5.32 11.68 7.89
C ASP A 242 5.86 12.34 6.60
N LEU A 243 5.04 12.28 5.53
CA LEU A 243 5.38 12.84 4.23
C LEU A 243 4.95 14.31 4.12
N PRO A 244 5.74 15.14 3.42
CA PRO A 244 5.55 16.59 3.43
C PRO A 244 4.31 17.09 2.68
N PHE A 245 3.64 16.25 1.88
CA PHE A 245 2.49 16.68 1.09
C PHE A 245 1.33 15.73 1.24
N VAL A 246 0.14 16.28 1.54
CA VAL A 246 -1.13 15.56 1.69
C VAL A 246 -2.06 15.94 0.54
N CYS A 247 -2.56 14.95 -0.19
CA CYS A 247 -3.49 15.17 -1.28
C CYS A 247 -4.93 15.06 -0.80
N ARG A 248 -5.65 16.15 -0.75
CA ARG A 248 -7.09 16.20 -0.52
C ARG A 248 -7.83 16.07 -1.84
N MET A 249 -8.63 15.04 -1.97
CA MET A 249 -9.40 14.78 -3.18
C MET A 249 -10.89 15.01 -2.93
N GLU A 250 -11.49 15.88 -3.73
CA GLU A 250 -12.92 16.16 -3.67
C GLU A 250 -13.75 15.14 -4.46
N ARG A 251 -15.03 15.00 -4.11
CA ARG A 251 -15.99 14.10 -4.79
C ARG A 251 -16.15 14.36 -6.29
N ASN A 252 -15.96 15.60 -6.73
CA ASN A 252 -16.00 15.99 -8.15
C ASN A 252 -14.73 15.56 -8.90
N GLY A 253 -13.70 15.15 -8.15
CA GLY A 253 -12.39 14.70 -8.64
C GLY A 253 -11.38 15.81 -8.79
N SER A 254 -11.65 17.04 -8.37
CA SER A 254 -10.58 18.00 -8.12
C SER A 254 -9.73 17.55 -6.94
N TYR A 255 -8.50 17.97 -6.89
CA TYR A 255 -7.60 17.72 -5.79
C TYR A 255 -6.75 18.94 -5.49
N GLU A 256 -6.33 19.04 -4.24
CA GLU A 256 -5.43 20.05 -3.74
C GLU A 256 -4.33 19.38 -2.92
N TRP A 257 -3.11 19.90 -2.99
CA TRP A 257 -2.00 19.48 -2.15
C TRP A 257 -1.89 20.42 -0.96
N GLU A 258 -1.96 19.87 0.23
CA GLU A 258 -1.63 20.55 1.47
C GLU A 258 -0.14 20.38 1.78
N ASP A 259 0.52 21.45 2.15
CA ASP A 259 1.95 21.47 2.51
C ASP A 259 2.11 21.27 4.01
N HIS A 260 2.57 20.10 4.42
CA HIS A 260 2.84 19.70 5.80
C HIS A 260 4.34 19.76 6.14
N ARG A 261 5.15 20.46 5.35
CA ARG A 261 6.57 20.63 5.66
C ARG A 261 6.76 21.40 6.97
N SER A 262 7.64 20.87 7.81
CA SER A 262 8.00 21.48 9.09
C SER A 262 9.38 22.11 9.02
N VAL A 263 9.56 23.24 9.70
CA VAL A 263 10.89 23.84 9.91
C VAL A 263 11.69 23.12 11.00
N ARG A 264 11.04 22.26 11.77
CA ARG A 264 11.61 21.53 12.91
C ARG A 264 12.11 20.14 12.53
N ALA A 265 11.49 19.50 11.53
CA ALA A 265 11.89 18.20 11.05
C ALA A 265 11.96 18.15 9.53
N TYR A 266 12.91 17.39 8.99
CA TYR A 266 12.98 17.11 7.58
C TYR A 266 12.16 15.87 7.27
N LYS A 267 11.07 16.03 6.53
CA LYS A 267 10.10 14.97 6.16
C LYS A 267 10.33 14.35 4.77
N GLY A 268 11.34 14.81 4.03
CA GLY A 268 11.63 14.38 2.65
C GLY A 268 12.57 13.19 2.53
N THR A 269 12.94 12.87 1.27
CA THR A 269 13.82 11.78 0.87
C THR A 269 15.22 12.26 0.50
N ASP A 270 16.17 11.35 0.29
CA ASP A 270 17.48 11.65 -0.32
C ASP A 270 17.41 11.60 -1.86
N GLY A 271 16.39 12.26 -2.42
CA GLY A 271 16.16 12.39 -3.87
C GLY A 271 15.31 11.27 -4.50
N GLY A 272 14.84 10.30 -3.74
CA GLY A 272 13.85 9.32 -4.17
C GLY A 272 12.42 9.83 -4.05
N SER A 273 11.44 9.01 -4.35
CA SER A 273 10.01 9.34 -4.21
C SER A 273 9.31 8.37 -3.27
N ALA A 274 8.50 8.87 -2.35
CA ALA A 274 7.67 8.09 -1.46
C ALA A 274 6.19 8.46 -1.64
N PHE A 275 5.33 7.44 -1.64
CA PHE A 275 3.87 7.56 -1.75
C PHE A 275 3.24 6.68 -0.69
N CYS A 276 2.26 7.21 0.04
CA CYS A 276 1.48 6.45 0.99
C CYS A 276 -0.01 6.50 0.66
N PHE A 277 -0.63 5.34 0.65
CA PHE A 277 -2.08 5.14 0.56
C PHE A 277 -2.56 4.64 1.91
N SER A 278 -3.32 5.44 2.62
CA SER A 278 -3.85 5.11 3.95
C SER A 278 -5.36 4.98 3.97
N ALA A 279 -5.88 4.21 4.93
CA ALA A 279 -7.30 3.85 5.00
C ALA A 279 -8.19 4.97 5.51
N CYS A 280 -7.64 5.87 6.31
CA CYS A 280 -8.37 6.93 7.02
C CYS A 280 -7.54 8.20 7.06
N ASP A 281 -8.23 9.31 7.14
CA ASP A 281 -7.68 10.56 7.65
C ASP A 281 -7.41 10.44 9.17
N ASP A 282 -6.66 11.37 9.73
CA ASP A 282 -6.18 11.34 11.11
C ASP A 282 -7.33 11.32 12.14
N ASP A 283 -8.50 11.85 11.78
CA ASP A 283 -9.70 11.89 12.64
C ASP A 283 -10.66 10.69 12.44
N GLU A 284 -10.37 9.74 11.54
CA GLU A 284 -11.31 8.66 11.18
C GLU A 284 -10.86 7.27 11.67
N THR A 285 -11.85 6.47 12.12
CA THR A 285 -11.64 5.04 12.40
C THR A 285 -11.86 4.20 11.15
N SER A 286 -10.85 3.41 10.75
CA SER A 286 -10.97 2.51 9.60
C SER A 286 -12.07 1.48 9.80
N GLY A 287 -13.04 1.48 8.87
CA GLY A 287 -14.13 0.51 8.88
C GLY A 287 -13.66 -0.89 8.46
N TYR A 288 -13.84 -1.88 9.32
CA TYR A 288 -13.85 -3.26 8.87
C TYR A 288 -15.12 -3.51 8.07
N THR A 289 -14.97 -3.71 6.77
CA THR A 289 -16.09 -4.12 5.95
C THR A 289 -16.13 -5.66 5.93
N PRO A 290 -17.23 -6.31 6.34
CA PRO A 290 -17.43 -7.73 6.11
C PRO A 290 -17.66 -7.96 4.62
N VAL A 291 -16.59 -7.87 3.84
CA VAL A 291 -16.63 -7.99 2.39
C VAL A 291 -16.10 -9.34 1.99
N PHE A 292 -16.91 -10.04 1.23
CA PHE A 292 -16.66 -11.30 0.54
C PHE A 292 -16.71 -12.59 1.33
N LYS A 293 -17.85 -13.28 1.21
CA LYS A 293 -18.01 -14.72 1.53
C LYS A 293 -17.40 -15.14 2.86
N GLY A 294 -17.60 -14.32 3.93
CA GLY A 294 -17.13 -14.65 5.27
C GLY A 294 -15.65 -14.42 5.52
N LYS A 295 -14.92 -13.71 4.66
CA LYS A 295 -13.56 -13.23 4.93
C LYS A 295 -13.59 -11.75 5.27
N ASN A 296 -13.13 -11.40 6.46
CA ASN A 296 -12.84 -10.02 6.81
C ASN A 296 -11.57 -9.59 6.08
N THR A 297 -11.60 -8.45 5.43
CA THR A 297 -10.44 -7.84 4.77
C THR A 297 -10.45 -6.35 5.05
N GLY A 298 -9.29 -5.74 5.15
CA GLY A 298 -9.16 -4.31 5.32
C GLY A 298 -9.62 -3.57 4.06
N ALA A 299 -10.33 -2.46 4.26
CA ALA A 299 -10.94 -1.72 3.16
C ALA A 299 -9.90 -1.16 2.19
N MET A 300 -8.78 -0.64 2.73
CA MET A 300 -7.72 -0.04 1.94
C MET A 300 -6.95 -1.05 1.11
N THR A 301 -6.49 -2.13 1.72
CA THR A 301 -5.76 -3.20 1.03
C THR A 301 -6.56 -3.77 -0.13
N TYR A 302 -7.84 -4.05 0.13
CA TYR A 302 -8.74 -4.55 -0.90
C TYR A 302 -8.94 -3.56 -2.04
N SER A 303 -9.23 -2.30 -1.70
CA SER A 303 -9.47 -1.23 -2.67
C SER A 303 -8.24 -0.95 -3.52
N PHE A 304 -7.06 -0.90 -2.92
CA PHE A 304 -5.79 -0.72 -3.62
C PHE A 304 -5.53 -1.85 -4.61
N ILE A 305 -5.65 -3.11 -4.19
CA ILE A 305 -5.45 -4.28 -5.06
C ILE A 305 -6.45 -4.27 -6.21
N LYS A 306 -7.73 -3.99 -5.92
CA LYS A 306 -8.79 -3.98 -6.94
C LYS A 306 -8.61 -2.83 -7.93
N ALA A 307 -8.34 -1.61 -7.46
CA ALA A 307 -8.09 -0.46 -8.33
C ALA A 307 -6.87 -0.68 -9.23
N SER A 308 -5.80 -1.24 -8.67
CA SER A 308 -4.59 -1.58 -9.43
C SER A 308 -4.87 -2.65 -10.50
N ARG A 309 -5.71 -3.66 -10.21
CA ARG A 309 -6.15 -4.67 -11.19
C ARG A 309 -6.96 -4.08 -12.32
N LEU A 310 -7.92 -3.21 -12.00
CA LEU A 310 -8.75 -2.54 -13.00
C LEU A 310 -7.90 -1.63 -13.90
N ALA A 311 -6.95 -0.90 -13.31
CA ALA A 311 -6.00 -0.09 -14.04
C ALA A 311 -5.15 -0.93 -15.03
N PHE A 312 -4.82 -2.17 -14.67
CA PHE A 312 -4.07 -3.10 -15.53
C PHE A 312 -4.93 -3.70 -16.66
N ASN A 313 -6.20 -4.01 -16.39
CA ASN A 313 -7.09 -4.71 -17.33
C ASN A 313 -7.92 -3.76 -18.21
N GLY A 314 -7.88 -2.46 -17.96
CA GLY A 314 -8.64 -1.47 -18.73
C GLY A 314 -10.15 -1.43 -18.46
N ASP A 315 -10.60 -2.11 -17.41
CA ASP A 315 -12.01 -2.27 -17.07
C ASP A 315 -12.40 -1.29 -15.94
N TYR A 316 -13.11 -0.21 -16.29
CA TYR A 316 -13.54 0.83 -15.36
C TYR A 316 -15.06 0.83 -15.22
N THR A 317 -15.61 -0.14 -14.52
CA THR A 317 -17.03 -0.06 -14.13
C THR A 317 -17.17 -0.19 -12.62
N SER A 318 -17.83 0.83 -12.07
CA SER A 318 -18.55 0.93 -10.79
C SER A 318 -17.80 1.25 -9.48
N SER A 319 -18.47 2.13 -8.83
CA SER A 319 -18.47 2.73 -7.50
C SER A 319 -18.47 1.75 -6.34
N ASP A 320 -17.69 2.01 -5.29
CA ASP A 320 -18.06 1.87 -3.88
C ASP A 320 -16.88 2.06 -2.95
N ALA A 321 -16.89 3.11 -2.14
CA ALA A 321 -16.02 3.29 -0.99
C ALA A 321 -16.80 3.77 0.22
N SER A 322 -16.59 3.13 1.37
CA SER A 322 -17.03 3.60 2.68
C SER A 322 -15.89 4.23 3.51
N ALA A 323 -14.70 4.29 2.97
CA ALA A 323 -13.56 5.04 3.52
C ALA A 323 -12.99 5.94 2.43
N GLU A 324 -12.66 7.16 2.76
CA GLU A 324 -11.94 8.07 1.87
C GLU A 324 -10.44 7.79 2.03
N PRO A 325 -9.76 7.16 1.05
CA PRO A 325 -8.34 6.90 1.14
C PRO A 325 -7.58 8.22 1.03
N LEU A 326 -6.62 8.40 1.89
CA LEU A 326 -5.70 9.53 1.85
C LEU A 326 -4.45 9.13 1.04
N LEU A 327 -3.97 10.06 0.23
CA LEU A 327 -2.70 9.95 -0.48
C LEU A 327 -1.74 10.99 0.05
N THR A 328 -0.59 10.54 0.56
CA THR A 328 0.51 11.44 0.91
C THR A 328 1.74 11.17 0.04
N SER A 329 2.58 12.18 -0.15
CA SER A 329 3.74 12.10 -1.05
C SER A 329 4.93 12.90 -0.55
N SER A 330 6.14 12.47 -0.94
CA SER A 330 7.38 13.24 -0.74
C SER A 330 7.46 14.51 -1.59
N ASP A 331 6.70 14.58 -2.69
CA ASP A 331 6.71 15.68 -3.65
C ASP A 331 5.31 15.94 -4.19
N GLU A 332 5.00 17.20 -4.50
CA GLU A 332 3.79 17.51 -5.28
C GLU A 332 3.97 17.04 -6.72
N PHE A 333 2.92 16.50 -7.29
CA PHE A 333 2.89 16.07 -8.69
C PHE A 333 1.49 16.17 -9.27
N ASP A 334 1.39 16.23 -10.60
CA ASP A 334 0.11 16.17 -11.28
C ASP A 334 -0.42 14.72 -11.26
N LEU A 335 -1.48 14.49 -10.47
CA LEU A 335 -2.11 13.18 -10.31
C LEU A 335 -2.63 12.61 -11.63
N TYR A 336 -3.06 13.45 -12.55
CA TYR A 336 -3.60 13.04 -13.84
C TYR A 336 -2.50 12.82 -14.90
N ALA A 337 -1.36 13.46 -14.74
CA ALA A 337 -0.23 13.36 -15.66
C ALA A 337 0.78 12.29 -15.23
N THR A 338 0.85 11.97 -13.93
CA THR A 338 1.85 11.03 -13.39
C THR A 338 1.41 9.59 -13.56
N LYS A 339 2.29 8.77 -14.13
CA LYS A 339 2.04 7.34 -14.29
C LYS A 339 2.36 6.60 -13.00
N PHE A 340 1.36 5.90 -12.47
CA PHE A 340 1.61 4.95 -11.39
C PHE A 340 2.36 3.72 -11.91
N VAL A 341 3.48 3.39 -11.28
CA VAL A 341 4.33 2.24 -11.61
C VAL A 341 4.85 1.64 -10.31
N LEU A 342 4.44 0.39 -10.03
CA LEU A 342 5.01 -0.47 -8.99
C LEU A 342 6.14 -1.32 -9.55
#